data_7689ef6d9b4731233705893e0a2a8b6c
#
_entry.id   7689ef6d9b4731233705893e0a2a8b6c
#
_cell.length_a   1.000
_cell.length_b   1.000
_cell.length_c   1.000
_cell.angle_alpha   90.00
_cell.angle_beta   90.00
_cell.angle_gamma   90.00
#
_symmetry.space_group_name_H-M   'P 1'
#
loop_
_entity.id
_entity.type
_entity.pdbx_description
1 polymer ?
#
loop_
_entity_poly.entity_id
_entity_poly.type
_entity_poly.pdbx_seq_one_letter_code
_entity_poly.pdbx_strand_id
1 'polypeptide(L)'
;MCITAMLKEDRELMDSLYGEVYAPNWEGTPWEQYSLLGPKQKGGFGEVTVQAYLEGGGHEVSPPYSTGHDRIIDGIKSEIKFSVASSNKKKDGKLIDPDSFTFNHIAVGKDWGVFWFVGINPEKDNPNIRPPKDGSSWPSQRIYTMKHADFAKHMNKS
;
A
#
# COMPACT_ATOMS: atom_id res chain seq x y z
N MET A 1 13.19 -3.39 9.42
CA MET A 1 12.95 -1.97 9.04
C MET A 1 11.54 -1.86 8.49
N CYS A 2 10.76 -0.86 8.85
CA CYS A 2 9.45 -0.62 8.24
C CYS A 2 9.58 0.21 6.95
N ILE A 3 8.54 0.18 6.12
CA ILE A 3 8.51 0.91 4.84
C ILE A 3 8.78 2.41 5.03
N THR A 4 8.14 3.04 6.01
CA THR A 4 8.34 4.46 6.27
C THR A 4 9.79 4.80 6.61
N ALA A 5 10.45 3.97 7.43
CA ALA A 5 11.86 4.16 7.75
C ALA A 5 12.76 3.96 6.52
N MET A 6 12.48 2.94 5.71
CA MET A 6 13.20 2.70 4.44
C MET A 6 13.12 3.93 3.52
N LEU A 7 11.93 4.50 3.33
CA LEU A 7 11.74 5.67 2.47
C LEU A 7 12.42 6.95 3.03
N LYS A 8 12.50 7.10 4.35
CA LYS A 8 13.24 8.22 4.96
C LYS A 8 14.74 8.16 4.69
N GLU A 9 15.29 6.96 4.62
CA GLU A 9 16.73 6.73 4.46
C GLU A 9 17.17 6.69 2.99
N ASP A 10 16.30 6.26 2.09
CA ASP A 10 16.62 6.11 0.66
C ASP A 10 16.12 7.29 -0.18
N ARG A 11 16.95 8.32 -0.29
CA ARG A 11 16.63 9.53 -1.04
C ARG A 11 16.43 9.28 -2.54
N GLU A 12 17.24 8.43 -3.13
CA GLU A 12 17.13 8.12 -4.57
C GLU A 12 15.80 7.43 -4.88
N LEU A 13 15.38 6.51 -4.02
CA LEU A 13 14.08 5.87 -4.14
C LEU A 13 12.95 6.89 -4.00
N MET A 14 13.01 7.79 -3.02
CA MET A 14 12.02 8.85 -2.84
C MET A 14 11.90 9.74 -4.08
N ASP A 15 13.02 10.21 -4.62
CA ASP A 15 13.04 11.06 -5.81
C ASP A 15 12.47 10.32 -7.03
N SER A 16 12.73 9.02 -7.17
CA SER A 16 12.18 8.21 -8.25
C SER A 16 10.65 8.00 -8.13
N LEU A 17 10.14 7.95 -6.90
CA LEU A 17 8.71 7.74 -6.63
C LEU A 17 7.86 8.98 -6.89
N TYR A 18 8.35 10.14 -6.49
CA TYR A 18 7.56 11.38 -6.52
C TYR A 18 7.88 12.30 -7.70
N GLY A 19 9.12 12.29 -8.19
CA GLY A 19 9.54 13.25 -9.20
C GLY A 19 9.42 14.69 -8.68
N GLU A 20 8.79 15.57 -9.46
CA GLU A 20 8.61 17.00 -9.11
C GLU A 20 7.27 17.32 -8.42
N VAL A 21 6.50 16.31 -8.05
CA VAL A 21 5.18 16.51 -7.42
C VAL A 21 5.34 16.97 -5.98
N TYR A 22 4.65 18.03 -5.59
CA TYR A 22 4.65 18.55 -4.23
C TYR A 22 3.24 18.67 -3.65
N ALA A 23 3.05 18.26 -2.40
CA ALA A 23 1.81 18.42 -1.63
C ALA A 23 2.08 18.67 -0.15
N PRO A 24 1.27 19.51 0.50
CA PRO A 24 1.43 19.80 1.92
C PRO A 24 0.85 18.73 2.86
N ASN A 25 0.24 17.67 2.35
CA ASN A 25 -0.28 16.59 3.17
C ASN A 25 0.85 15.77 3.76
N TRP A 26 0.74 15.42 5.06
CA TRP A 26 1.77 14.69 5.81
C TRP A 26 3.16 15.33 5.73
N GLU A 27 3.20 16.66 5.87
CA GLU A 27 4.43 17.44 5.85
C GLU A 27 5.53 16.82 6.73
N GLY A 28 6.76 16.74 6.19
CA GLY A 28 7.90 16.14 6.86
C GLY A 28 7.93 14.61 6.85
N THR A 29 6.95 13.94 6.28
CA THR A 29 6.91 12.48 6.12
C THR A 29 7.22 12.05 4.69
N PRO A 30 7.64 10.77 4.45
CA PRO A 30 7.79 10.24 3.10
C PRO A 30 6.50 10.24 2.27
N TRP A 31 5.35 10.45 2.89
CA TRP A 31 4.03 10.40 2.27
C TRP A 31 3.48 11.76 1.87
N GLU A 32 4.25 12.83 2.12
CA GLU A 32 3.83 14.22 1.92
C GLU A 32 3.20 14.48 0.55
N GLN A 33 3.79 13.91 -0.49
CA GLN A 33 3.34 14.13 -1.87
C GLN A 33 2.38 13.04 -2.40
N TYR A 34 2.18 11.97 -1.65
CA TYR A 34 1.42 10.81 -2.12
C TYR A 34 -0.02 11.14 -2.52
N SER A 35 -0.69 12.01 -1.77
CA SER A 35 -2.10 12.36 -2.02
C SER A 35 -2.34 13.07 -3.35
N LEU A 36 -1.33 13.72 -3.91
CA LEU A 36 -1.41 14.40 -5.21
C LEU A 36 -1.17 13.48 -6.41
N LEU A 37 -0.68 12.27 -6.18
CA LEU A 37 -0.49 11.31 -7.25
C LEU A 37 -1.84 10.88 -7.83
N GLY A 38 -1.91 10.78 -9.15
CA GLY A 38 -3.07 10.18 -9.82
C GLY A 38 -3.19 8.68 -9.54
N PRO A 39 -4.35 8.04 -9.80
CA PRO A 39 -4.57 6.62 -9.49
C PRO A 39 -3.51 5.69 -10.10
N LYS A 40 -3.12 5.92 -11.33
CA LYS A 40 -2.07 5.13 -12.01
C LYS A 40 -0.71 5.31 -11.35
N GLN A 41 -0.37 6.54 -10.97
CA GLN A 41 0.88 6.84 -10.28
C GLN A 41 0.92 6.21 -8.87
N LYS A 42 -0.20 6.23 -8.14
CA LYS A 42 -0.32 5.55 -6.85
C LYS A 42 -0.12 4.04 -6.96
N GLY A 43 -0.65 3.42 -8.00
CA GLY A 43 -0.42 2.01 -8.30
C GLY A 43 1.05 1.70 -8.53
N GLY A 44 1.70 2.44 -9.43
CA GLY A 44 3.13 2.29 -9.71
C GLY A 44 4.01 2.57 -8.49
N PHE A 45 3.69 3.59 -7.72
CA PHE A 45 4.34 3.89 -6.43
C PHE A 45 4.30 2.68 -5.50
N GLY A 46 3.12 2.09 -5.32
CA GLY A 46 2.93 0.95 -4.44
C GLY A 46 3.73 -0.27 -4.87
N GLU A 47 3.69 -0.60 -6.16
CA GLU A 47 4.44 -1.73 -6.70
C GLU A 47 5.95 -1.58 -6.50
N VAL A 48 6.52 -0.42 -6.83
CA VAL A 48 7.96 -0.15 -6.66
C VAL A 48 8.36 -0.14 -5.18
N THR A 49 7.55 0.48 -4.33
CA THR A 49 7.79 0.54 -2.89
C THR A 49 7.76 -0.84 -2.24
N VAL A 50 6.78 -1.67 -2.57
CA VAL A 50 6.67 -3.04 -2.05
C VAL A 50 7.81 -3.89 -2.56
N GLN A 51 8.19 -3.76 -3.83
CA GLN A 51 9.36 -4.45 -4.37
C GLN A 51 10.62 -4.12 -3.57
N ALA A 52 10.93 -2.84 -3.38
CA ALA A 52 12.11 -2.42 -2.64
C ALA A 52 12.12 -2.92 -1.19
N TYR A 53 10.96 -2.90 -0.54
CA TYR A 53 10.81 -3.40 0.83
C TYR A 53 11.06 -4.91 0.92
N LEU A 54 10.50 -5.69 0.00
CA LEU A 54 10.67 -7.16 -0.02
C LEU A 54 12.10 -7.56 -0.38
N GLU A 55 12.73 -6.90 -1.35
CA GLU A 55 14.13 -7.12 -1.69
C GLU A 55 15.05 -6.81 -0.51
N GLY A 56 14.79 -5.72 0.21
CA GLY A 56 15.51 -5.39 1.45
C GLY A 56 15.33 -6.42 2.56
N GLY A 57 14.23 -7.16 2.57
CA GLY A 57 13.94 -8.28 3.47
C GLY A 57 14.46 -9.63 3.00
N GLY A 58 15.18 -9.70 1.87
CA GLY A 58 15.76 -10.93 1.34
C GLY A 58 14.86 -11.72 0.38
N HIS A 59 13.71 -11.18 -0.02
CA HIS A 59 12.86 -11.80 -1.04
C HIS A 59 13.42 -11.56 -2.45
N GLU A 60 13.25 -12.55 -3.31
CA GLU A 60 13.54 -12.41 -4.74
C GLU A 60 12.33 -11.82 -5.45
N VAL A 61 12.50 -10.68 -6.12
CA VAL A 61 11.41 -9.99 -6.84
C VAL A 61 11.85 -9.78 -8.29
N SER A 62 11.03 -10.25 -9.22
CA SER A 62 11.27 -10.15 -10.67
C SER A 62 10.11 -9.45 -11.37
N PRO A 63 10.35 -8.85 -12.56
CA PRO A 63 9.30 -8.26 -13.39
C PRO A 63 8.22 -9.27 -13.77
N PRO A 64 7.00 -8.82 -14.10
CA PRO A 64 5.93 -9.71 -14.55
C PRO A 64 6.23 -10.32 -15.92
N TYR A 65 5.73 -11.54 -16.15
CA TYR A 65 5.77 -12.19 -17.47
C TYR A 65 4.65 -11.71 -18.40
N SER A 66 3.57 -11.19 -17.83
CA SER A 66 2.38 -10.76 -18.56
C SER A 66 1.65 -9.64 -17.80
N THR A 67 0.57 -9.12 -18.38
CA THR A 67 -0.29 -8.12 -17.75
C THR A 67 -1.21 -8.69 -16.66
N GLY A 68 -1.17 -10.00 -16.40
CA GLY A 68 -2.04 -10.69 -15.44
C GLY A 68 -1.58 -10.61 -13.99
N HIS A 69 -0.39 -10.10 -13.71
CA HIS A 69 0.19 -9.94 -12.38
C HIS A 69 1.19 -8.79 -12.37
N ASP A 70 1.52 -8.29 -11.19
CA ASP A 70 2.39 -7.11 -11.03
C ASP A 70 3.87 -7.47 -10.91
N ARG A 71 4.19 -8.55 -10.19
CA ARG A 71 5.57 -9.03 -9.95
C ARG A 71 5.58 -10.55 -9.79
N ILE A 72 6.78 -11.11 -9.88
CA ILE A 72 7.08 -12.47 -9.44
C ILE A 72 7.83 -12.36 -8.11
N ILE A 73 7.24 -12.84 -7.03
CA ILE A 73 7.83 -12.80 -5.69
C ILE A 73 8.14 -14.22 -5.24
N ASP A 74 9.40 -14.52 -5.01
CA ASP A 74 9.88 -15.88 -4.67
C ASP A 74 9.35 -16.96 -5.64
N GLY A 75 9.33 -16.63 -6.93
CA GLY A 75 8.84 -17.53 -7.98
C GLY A 75 7.31 -17.56 -8.14
N ILE A 76 6.55 -16.82 -7.35
CA ILE A 76 5.08 -16.82 -7.38
C ILE A 76 4.57 -15.55 -8.05
N LYS A 77 3.69 -15.71 -9.05
CA LYS A 77 2.99 -14.59 -9.69
C LYS A 77 2.14 -13.86 -8.64
N SER A 78 2.39 -12.59 -8.45
CA SER A 78 1.84 -11.80 -7.36
C SER A 78 1.16 -10.54 -7.85
N GLU A 79 -0.01 -10.28 -7.31
CA GLU A 79 -0.73 -9.01 -7.45
C GLU A 79 -0.48 -8.17 -6.20
N ILE A 80 -0.20 -6.89 -6.38
CA ILE A 80 0.11 -5.97 -5.29
C ILE A 80 -0.97 -4.89 -5.21
N LYS A 81 -1.54 -4.69 -4.03
CA LYS A 81 -2.39 -3.54 -3.73
C LYS A 81 -1.82 -2.77 -2.55
N PHE A 82 -1.66 -1.48 -2.76
CA PHE A 82 -1.04 -0.58 -1.81
C PHE A 82 -2.00 0.56 -1.48
N SER A 83 -2.14 0.87 -0.20
CA SER A 83 -2.98 1.97 0.26
C SER A 83 -2.31 2.71 1.41
N VAL A 84 -2.35 4.03 1.35
CA VAL A 84 -1.95 4.89 2.48
C VAL A 84 -3.23 5.39 3.13
N ALA A 85 -3.35 5.21 4.45
CA ALA A 85 -4.52 5.66 5.19
C ALA A 85 -4.65 7.17 5.03
N SER A 86 -5.79 7.60 4.52
CA SER A 86 -6.13 9.01 4.38
C SER A 86 -7.29 9.35 5.32
N SER A 87 -7.31 10.59 5.79
CA SER A 87 -8.44 11.14 6.53
C SER A 87 -9.63 11.37 5.59
N ASN A 88 -10.23 10.31 5.11
CA ASN A 88 -11.45 10.43 4.32
C ASN A 88 -12.61 10.80 5.26
N LYS A 89 -12.94 12.08 5.31
CA LYS A 89 -14.20 12.50 5.92
C LYS A 89 -15.35 12.02 5.03
N LYS A 90 -16.29 11.29 5.60
CA LYS A 90 -17.58 11.08 4.95
C LYS A 90 -18.27 12.44 4.72
N LYS A 91 -19.23 12.50 3.79
CA LYS A 91 -20.03 13.71 3.53
C LYS A 91 -20.74 14.27 4.77
N ASP A 92 -20.96 13.44 5.78
CA ASP A 92 -21.56 13.81 7.07
C ASP A 92 -20.54 14.32 8.13
N GLY A 93 -19.27 14.48 7.75
CA GLY A 93 -18.20 14.92 8.65
C GLY A 93 -17.64 13.84 9.58
N LYS A 94 -18.18 12.61 9.55
CA LYS A 94 -17.65 11.51 10.35
C LYS A 94 -16.36 10.97 9.74
N LEU A 95 -15.37 10.68 10.58
CA LEU A 95 -14.15 9.99 10.15
C LEU A 95 -14.49 8.56 9.78
N ILE A 96 -13.93 8.09 8.66
CA ILE A 96 -13.94 6.67 8.34
C ILE A 96 -13.03 5.95 9.35
N ASP A 97 -13.46 4.77 9.79
CA ASP A 97 -12.67 3.95 10.71
C ASP A 97 -11.29 3.67 10.08
N PRO A 98 -10.20 4.17 10.68
CA PRO A 98 -8.87 4.03 10.12
C PRO A 98 -8.32 2.59 10.19
N ASP A 99 -9.02 1.66 10.82
CA ASP A 99 -8.69 0.23 10.80
C ASP A 99 -9.02 -0.45 9.47
N SER A 100 -9.67 0.26 8.54
CA SER A 100 -10.02 -0.29 7.24
C SER A 100 -9.26 0.39 6.11
N PHE A 101 -8.57 -0.42 5.32
CA PHE A 101 -8.02 -0.02 4.03
C PHE A 101 -8.97 -0.47 2.92
N THR A 102 -9.22 0.39 1.95
CA THR A 102 -10.02 0.02 0.78
C THR A 102 -9.10 -0.30 -0.39
N PHE A 103 -9.24 -1.51 -0.91
CA PHE A 103 -8.53 -1.97 -2.10
C PHE A 103 -9.53 -2.19 -3.22
N ASN A 104 -9.39 -1.42 -4.30
CA ASN A 104 -10.31 -1.43 -5.44
C ASN A 104 -9.71 -2.16 -6.65
N HIS A 105 -10.56 -2.49 -7.62
CA HIS A 105 -10.17 -3.03 -8.92
C HIS A 105 -9.40 -4.36 -8.83
N ILE A 106 -9.90 -5.28 -8.01
CA ILE A 106 -9.33 -6.62 -7.89
C ILE A 106 -9.95 -7.51 -8.96
N ALA A 107 -9.14 -7.99 -9.88
CA ALA A 107 -9.58 -8.84 -10.98
C ALA A 107 -9.27 -10.32 -10.69
N VAL A 108 -10.28 -11.08 -10.33
CA VAL A 108 -10.16 -12.52 -10.03
C VAL A 108 -9.77 -13.34 -11.29
N GLY A 109 -10.14 -12.86 -12.47
CA GLY A 109 -9.80 -13.53 -13.74
C GLY A 109 -8.38 -13.34 -14.24
N LYS A 110 -7.56 -12.57 -13.55
CA LYS A 110 -6.15 -12.37 -13.91
C LYS A 110 -5.27 -13.53 -13.43
N ASP A 111 -4.11 -13.68 -14.09
CA ASP A 111 -3.13 -14.74 -13.80
C ASP A 111 -2.17 -14.34 -12.67
N TRP A 112 -2.63 -14.51 -11.44
CA TRP A 112 -1.81 -14.35 -10.23
C TRP A 112 -2.08 -15.50 -9.25
N GLY A 113 -1.07 -15.83 -8.45
CA GLY A 113 -1.14 -16.90 -7.45
C GLY A 113 -1.33 -16.39 -6.02
N VAL A 114 -0.72 -15.26 -5.68
CA VAL A 114 -0.79 -14.63 -4.35
C VAL A 114 -1.09 -13.15 -4.47
N PHE A 115 -1.91 -12.66 -3.58
CA PHE A 115 -2.25 -11.26 -3.42
C PHE A 115 -1.51 -10.67 -2.22
N TRP A 116 -0.91 -9.50 -2.40
CA TRP A 116 -0.26 -8.72 -1.35
C TRP A 116 -1.06 -7.45 -1.09
N PHE A 117 -1.65 -7.38 0.10
CA PHE A 117 -2.31 -6.17 0.59
C PHE A 117 -1.35 -5.42 1.51
N VAL A 118 -0.98 -4.21 1.14
CA VAL A 118 -0.08 -3.37 1.93
C VAL A 118 -0.77 -2.07 2.29
N GLY A 119 -1.03 -1.88 3.57
CA GLY A 119 -1.63 -0.67 4.13
C GLY A 119 -0.64 0.09 4.99
N ILE A 120 -0.53 1.39 4.78
CA ILE A 120 0.37 2.28 5.52
C ILE A 120 -0.42 3.26 6.36
N ASN A 121 -0.08 3.36 7.64
CA ASN A 121 -0.44 4.49 8.48
C ASN A 121 0.71 5.49 8.45
N PRO A 122 0.55 6.66 7.81
CA PRO A 122 1.65 7.59 7.57
C PRO A 122 2.19 8.20 8.86
N GLU A 123 1.37 8.34 9.89
CA GLU A 123 1.77 8.88 11.18
C GLU A 123 0.96 8.35 12.36
N LYS A 124 1.68 8.11 13.49
CA LYS A 124 1.07 7.76 14.77
C LYS A 124 0.14 8.86 15.31
N ASP A 125 0.53 10.11 15.09
CA ASP A 125 -0.09 11.28 15.72
C ASP A 125 -0.86 12.14 14.74
N ASN A 126 -1.20 11.59 13.56
CA ASN A 126 -2.02 12.30 12.60
C ASN A 126 -3.42 12.55 13.21
N PRO A 127 -3.80 13.82 13.47
CA PRO A 127 -5.08 14.14 14.12
C PRO A 127 -6.30 13.71 13.31
N ASN A 128 -6.08 13.36 12.05
CA ASN A 128 -7.13 12.87 11.15
C ASN A 128 -7.28 11.35 11.20
N ILE A 129 -6.39 10.64 11.89
CA ILE A 129 -6.47 9.19 12.08
C ILE A 129 -6.98 8.91 13.49
N ARG A 130 -8.08 8.20 13.57
CA ARG A 130 -8.67 7.80 14.84
C ARG A 130 -7.80 6.75 15.53
N PRO A 131 -7.37 6.96 16.78
CA PRO A 131 -6.62 5.94 17.50
C PRO A 131 -7.46 4.66 17.73
N PRO A 132 -6.80 3.49 17.86
CA PRO A 132 -7.50 2.26 18.20
C PRO A 132 -8.34 2.40 19.48
N LYS A 133 -9.50 1.75 19.50
CA LYS A 133 -10.43 1.81 20.64
C LYS A 133 -9.86 1.21 21.94
N ASP A 134 -8.89 0.32 21.83
CA ASP A 134 -8.22 -0.32 22.97
C ASP A 134 -7.08 0.50 23.59
N GLY A 135 -6.83 1.71 23.07
CA GLY A 135 -5.76 2.58 23.54
C GLY A 135 -4.35 2.20 23.03
N SER A 136 -4.23 1.18 22.19
CA SER A 136 -2.95 0.82 21.57
C SER A 136 -2.55 1.85 20.50
N SER A 137 -1.27 1.85 20.11
CA SER A 137 -0.81 2.65 18.97
C SER A 137 -1.10 1.95 17.64
N TRP A 138 -1.39 2.73 16.58
CA TRP A 138 -1.49 2.20 15.24
C TRP A 138 -0.16 1.60 14.77
N PRO A 139 -0.16 0.39 14.20
CA PRO A 139 1.02 -0.09 13.50
C PRO A 139 1.32 0.81 12.30
N SER A 140 2.60 1.08 12.04
CA SER A 140 3.01 1.91 10.90
C SER A 140 2.64 1.30 9.55
N GLN A 141 2.50 -0.01 9.51
CA GLN A 141 2.12 -0.76 8.30
C GLN A 141 1.38 -2.05 8.66
N ARG A 142 0.55 -2.50 7.73
CA ARG A 142 -0.10 -3.82 7.76
C ARG A 142 0.13 -4.51 6.42
N ILE A 143 0.64 -5.74 6.45
CA ILE A 143 0.88 -6.53 5.26
C ILE A 143 0.15 -7.86 5.43
N TYR A 144 -0.73 -8.16 4.48
CA TYR A 144 -1.46 -9.41 4.41
C TYR A 144 -1.24 -10.07 3.04
N THR A 145 -1.14 -11.38 3.04
CA THR A 145 -1.11 -12.17 1.81
C THR A 145 -2.32 -13.08 1.75
N MET A 146 -2.83 -13.29 0.55
CA MET A 146 -3.95 -14.20 0.31
C MET A 146 -3.73 -14.96 -1.00
N LYS A 147 -3.94 -16.28 -0.98
CA LYS A 147 -3.89 -17.10 -2.19
C LYS A 147 -5.09 -16.81 -3.08
N HIS A 148 -4.89 -16.92 -4.38
CA HIS A 148 -5.96 -16.71 -5.37
C HIS A 148 -7.21 -17.56 -5.09
N ALA A 149 -7.03 -18.83 -4.77
CA ALA A 149 -8.15 -19.74 -4.48
C ALA A 149 -9.00 -19.29 -3.28
N ASP A 150 -8.35 -18.77 -2.23
CA ASP A 150 -9.05 -18.27 -1.04
C ASP A 150 -9.78 -16.96 -1.34
N PHE A 151 -9.17 -16.07 -2.10
CA PHE A 151 -9.78 -14.82 -2.53
C PHE A 151 -11.03 -15.05 -3.39
N ALA A 152 -10.95 -15.96 -4.36
CA ALA A 152 -12.07 -16.31 -5.22
C ALA A 152 -13.29 -16.85 -4.44
N LYS A 153 -13.06 -17.62 -3.36
CA LYS A 153 -14.13 -18.08 -2.47
C LYS A 153 -14.84 -16.94 -1.75
N HIS A 154 -14.12 -15.90 -1.34
CA HIS A 154 -14.70 -14.73 -0.68
C HIS A 154 -15.50 -13.86 -1.65
N MET A 155 -15.03 -13.69 -2.88
CA MET A 155 -15.71 -12.87 -3.89
C MET A 155 -17.02 -13.48 -4.35
N ASN A 156 -17.13 -14.80 -4.41
CA ASN A 156 -18.36 -15.49 -4.84
C ASN A 156 -19.48 -15.50 -3.79
N LYS A 157 -19.25 -14.93 -2.62
CA LYS A 157 -20.23 -14.85 -1.52
C LYS A 157 -20.93 -13.50 -1.41
N SER A 158 -20.55 -12.57 -2.24
CA SER A 158 -21.14 -11.22 -2.24
C SER A 158 -22.36 -11.12 -3.14
#